data_045dd2cd6de27cc3623d267824e000e9
#
_entry.id   045dd2cd6de27cc3623d267824e000e9
#
_cell.length_a   1.000
_cell.length_b   1.000
_cell.length_c   1.000
_cell.angle_alpha   90.00
_cell.angle_beta   90.00
_cell.angle_gamma   90.00
#
_symmetry.space_group_name_H-M   'P 1'
#
loop_
_entity.id
_entity.type
_entity.pdbx_description
1 polymer ?
#
loop_
_entity_poly.entity_id
_entity_poly.type
_entity_poly.pdbx_seq_one_letter_code
_entity_poly.pdbx_strand_id
1 'polypeptide(L)' 'MKITDIRTYKFSVPTGQEIRDPQSGELLCSTSKPWLFLKIETDAGISGWGEGTGEWLVPSVEATLHEWRELLVDRDPL' A
#
# COMPACT_ATOMS: atom_id res chain seq x y z
N MET A 1 -13.71 -15.48 -14.36
CA MET A 1 -13.24 -14.95 -13.05
C MET A 1 -13.38 -13.44 -13.04
N LYS A 2 -13.88 -12.90 -11.96
CA LYS A 2 -14.03 -11.45 -11.79
C LYS A 2 -13.42 -11.00 -10.47
N ILE A 3 -12.86 -9.80 -10.47
CA ILE A 3 -12.40 -9.17 -9.24
C ILE A 3 -13.62 -8.75 -8.43
N THR A 4 -13.69 -9.17 -7.17
CA THR A 4 -14.82 -8.86 -6.29
C THR A 4 -14.49 -7.76 -5.30
N ASP A 5 -13.22 -7.61 -4.92
CA ASP A 5 -12.82 -6.57 -3.98
C ASP A 5 -11.32 -6.30 -4.05
N ILE A 6 -10.94 -5.09 -3.65
CA ILE A 6 -9.56 -4.70 -3.39
C ILE A 6 -9.52 -4.17 -1.96
N ARG A 7 -8.73 -4.80 -1.11
CA ARG A 7 -8.57 -4.40 0.28
C ARG A 7 -7.16 -3.88 0.52
N THR A 8 -7.06 -2.87 1.35
CA THR A 8 -5.78 -2.30 1.75
C THR A 8 -5.52 -2.55 3.22
N TYR A 9 -4.25 -2.78 3.56
CA TYR A 9 -3.80 -3.00 4.92
C TYR A 9 -2.61 -2.08 5.16
N LYS A 10 -2.81 -1.10 6.01
CA LYS A 10 -1.81 -0.09 6.32
C LYS A 10 -1.39 -0.23 7.79
N PHE A 11 -0.08 -0.31 8.02
CA PHE A 11 0.44 -0.37 9.37
C PHE A 11 1.82 0.26 9.45
N SER A 12 2.22 0.65 10.64
CA SER A 12 3.52 1.25 10.90
C SER A 12 4.37 0.29 11.71
N VAL A 13 5.64 0.18 11.33
CA VAL A 13 6.61 -0.65 12.02
C VAL A 13 7.65 0.26 12.66
N PRO A 14 7.93 0.13 13.96
CA PRO A 14 8.99 0.91 14.61
C PRO A 14 10.36 0.57 14.01
N THR A 15 11.14 1.59 13.69
CA THR A 15 12.50 1.42 13.16
C THR A 15 13.57 1.52 14.23
N GLY A 16 13.23 2.02 15.41
CA GLY A 16 14.14 2.15 16.55
C GLY A 16 14.90 3.46 16.60
N GLN A 17 15.13 4.12 15.49
CA GLN A 17 15.84 5.40 15.48
C GLN A 17 15.51 6.23 14.26
N GLU A 18 15.60 7.55 14.43
CA GLU A 18 15.49 8.52 13.35
C GLU A 18 16.86 8.70 12.69
N ILE A 19 16.87 8.72 11.37
CA ILE A 19 18.08 8.93 10.58
C ILE A 19 17.91 10.20 9.77
N ARG A 20 18.86 11.15 9.90
CA ARG A 20 18.86 12.39 9.15
C ARG A 20 20.16 12.54 8.37
N ASP A 21 20.07 13.26 7.25
CA ASP A 21 21.26 13.67 6.50
C ASP A 21 22.08 14.63 7.36
N PRO A 22 23.36 14.33 7.63
CA PRO A 22 24.19 15.19 8.46
C PRO A 22 24.49 16.56 7.86
N GLN A 23 24.33 16.73 6.55
CA GLN A 23 24.60 17.99 5.86
C GLN A 23 23.35 18.87 5.75
N SER A 24 22.24 18.31 5.32
CA SER A 24 21.00 19.06 5.09
C SER A 24 20.03 19.04 6.26
N GLY A 25 20.18 18.10 7.19
CA GLY A 25 19.24 17.88 8.26
C GLY A 25 17.94 17.20 7.79
N GLU A 26 17.87 16.80 6.53
CA GLU A 26 16.69 16.15 5.98
C GLU A 26 16.45 14.79 6.62
N LEU A 27 15.19 14.50 6.90
CA LEU A 27 14.80 13.23 7.50
C LEU A 27 14.85 12.11 6.45
N LEU A 28 15.77 11.18 6.62
CA LEU A 28 15.93 10.03 5.74
C LEU A 28 15.13 8.82 6.22
N CYS A 29 14.99 8.65 7.53
CA CYS A 29 14.22 7.57 8.11
C CYS A 29 13.62 8.04 9.42
N SER A 30 12.32 7.86 9.59
CA SER A 30 11.64 8.20 10.84
C SER A 30 11.70 7.04 11.84
N THR A 31 11.23 7.28 13.07
CA THR A 31 11.16 6.25 14.12
C THR A 31 10.13 5.17 13.81
N SER A 32 9.28 5.38 12.82
CA SER A 32 8.35 4.37 12.32
C SER A 32 8.33 4.39 10.80
N LYS A 33 8.13 3.23 10.21
CA LYS A 33 8.02 3.10 8.75
C LYS A 33 6.62 2.61 8.41
N PRO A 34 5.86 3.36 7.60
CA PRO A 34 4.56 2.90 7.15
C PRO A 34 4.71 1.85 6.04
N TRP A 35 3.86 0.84 6.11
CA TRP A 35 3.76 -0.20 5.10
C TRP A 35 2.34 -0.25 4.59
N LEU A 36 2.20 -0.49 3.28
CA LEU A 36 0.90 -0.66 2.65
C LEU A 36 0.91 -1.96 1.85
N PHE A 37 -0.01 -2.84 2.19
CA PHE A 37 -0.26 -4.06 1.42
C PHE A 37 -1.66 -4.01 0.86
N LEU A 38 -1.87 -4.67 -0.26
CA LEU A 38 -3.20 -4.81 -0.84
C LEU A 38 -3.48 -6.26 -1.18
N LYS A 39 -4.75 -6.60 -1.12
CA LYS A 39 -5.24 -7.92 -1.50
C LYS A 39 -6.33 -7.74 -2.54
N ILE A 40 -6.17 -8.41 -3.66
CA ILE A 40 -7.20 -8.48 -4.69
C ILE A 40 -7.91 -9.82 -4.54
N GLU A 41 -9.21 -9.75 -4.35
CA GLU A 41 -10.07 -10.94 -4.21
C GLU A 41 -10.86 -11.15 -5.48
N THR A 42 -11.13 -12.43 -5.80
CA THR A 42 -11.91 -12.82 -6.98
C THR A 42 -13.02 -13.76 -6.58
N ASP A 43 -14.00 -13.92 -7.48
CA ASP A 43 -15.12 -14.86 -7.29
C ASP A 43 -14.72 -16.32 -7.51
N ALA A 44 -13.51 -16.57 -7.98
CA ALA A 44 -12.99 -17.93 -8.17
C ALA A 44 -12.25 -18.48 -6.92
N GLY A 45 -12.26 -17.75 -5.81
CA GLY A 45 -11.54 -18.15 -4.60
C GLY A 45 -10.03 -17.95 -4.68
N ILE A 46 -9.54 -17.30 -5.73
CA ILE A 46 -8.13 -16.97 -5.91
C ILE A 46 -7.93 -15.53 -5.49
N SER A 47 -6.88 -15.28 -4.71
CA SER A 47 -6.51 -13.95 -4.25
C SER A 47 -5.04 -13.68 -4.55
N GLY A 48 -4.71 -12.42 -4.78
CA GLY A 48 -3.33 -11.96 -4.98
C GLY A 48 -2.97 -10.88 -3.98
N TRP A 49 -1.71 -10.84 -3.59
CA TRP A 49 -1.18 -9.82 -2.68
C TRP A 49 -0.16 -8.95 -3.40
N GLY A 50 -0.13 -7.68 -3.04
CA GLY A 50 0.86 -6.74 -3.52
C GLY A 50 1.27 -5.77 -2.43
N GLU A 51 2.37 -5.06 -2.65
CA GLU A 51 2.85 -4.01 -1.77
C GLU A 51 2.79 -2.67 -2.51
N GLY A 52 2.17 -1.69 -1.87
CA GLY A 52 2.05 -0.32 -2.40
C GLY A 52 2.77 0.70 -1.54
N THR A 53 3.80 0.29 -0.80
CA THR A 53 4.54 1.18 0.08
C THR A 53 5.25 2.25 -0.74
N GLY A 54 4.93 3.51 -0.48
CA GLY A 54 5.49 4.67 -1.19
C GLY A 54 6.17 5.64 -0.25
N GLU A 55 6.87 5.16 0.75
CA GLU A 55 7.57 5.98 1.74
C GLU A 55 6.60 6.98 2.40
N TRP A 56 6.81 8.28 2.16
CA TRP A 56 5.95 9.34 2.67
C TRP A 56 4.58 9.42 1.96
N LEU A 57 4.41 8.68 0.87
CA LEU A 57 3.24 8.79 -0.01
C LEU A 57 2.20 7.69 0.23
N VAL A 58 2.32 6.93 1.32
CA VAL A 58 1.41 5.81 1.62
C VAL A 58 -0.07 6.23 1.60
N PRO A 59 -0.49 7.35 2.21
CA PRO A 59 -1.90 7.76 2.13
C PRO A 59 -2.35 8.07 0.69
N SER A 60 -1.46 8.64 -0.14
CA SER A 60 -1.77 8.94 -1.53
C SER A 60 -1.90 7.67 -2.36
N VAL A 61 -1.03 6.70 -2.15
CA VAL A 61 -1.10 5.39 -2.81
C VAL A 61 -2.38 4.66 -2.42
N GLU A 62 -2.71 4.65 -1.13
CA GLU A 62 -3.93 4.03 -0.63
C GLU A 62 -5.18 4.66 -1.26
N ALA A 63 -5.23 5.99 -1.32
CA ALA A 63 -6.35 6.70 -1.94
C ALA A 63 -6.49 6.34 -3.42
N THR A 64 -5.37 6.24 -4.14
CA THR A 64 -5.36 5.83 -5.55
C THR A 64 -5.93 4.42 -5.72
N LEU A 65 -5.54 3.49 -4.85
CA LEU A 65 -6.05 2.12 -4.90
C LEU A 65 -7.55 2.07 -4.62
N HIS A 66 -8.06 2.89 -3.71
CA HIS A 66 -9.48 2.98 -3.44
C HIS A 66 -10.27 3.54 -4.62
N GLU A 67 -9.72 4.51 -5.34
CA GLU A 67 -10.33 5.00 -6.56
C GLU A 67 -10.33 3.94 -7.66
N TRP A 68 -9.23 3.21 -7.82
CA TRP A 68 -9.13 2.15 -8.81
C TRP A 68 -10.05 0.97 -8.54
N ARG A 69 -10.44 0.78 -7.27
CA ARG A 69 -11.37 -0.27 -6.90
C ARG A 69 -12.64 -0.23 -7.75
N GLU A 70 -13.22 0.94 -7.93
CA GLU A 70 -14.43 1.12 -8.73
C GLU A 70 -14.22 0.77 -10.21
N LEU A 71 -13.00 0.94 -10.71
CA LEU A 71 -12.65 0.63 -12.10
C LEU A 71 -12.36 -0.85 -12.31
N LEU A 72 -11.90 -1.55 -11.28
CA LEU A 72 -11.39 -2.92 -11.40
C LEU A 72 -12.37 -3.98 -10.93
N VAL A 73 -13.25 -3.66 -9.99
CA VAL A 73 -14.28 -4.60 -9.52
C VAL A 73 -15.17 -4.98 -10.71
N ASP A 74 -15.55 -6.25 -10.80
CA ASP A 74 -16.28 -6.90 -11.87
C ASP A 74 -15.47 -7.10 -13.16
N ARG A 75 -14.21 -6.73 -13.20
CA ARG A 75 -13.32 -7.01 -14.31
C ARG A 75 -12.65 -8.37 -14.19
N ASP A 76 -12.36 -8.97 -15.34
CA ASP A 76 -11.53 -10.18 -15.41
C ASP A 76 -10.07 -9.76 -15.32
N PRO A 77 -9.28 -10.29 -14.36
CA PRO A 77 -7.87 -9.92 -14.20
C PRO A 77 -6.94 -10.55 -15.25
N LEU A 78 -7.49 -11.42 -16.10
CA LEU A 78 -6.71 -12.09 -17.16
C LEU A 78 -6.95 -11.44 -18.55
#